data_e2cfc70c983539b8237b72e5c4c2a8be
#
_entry.id   e2cfc70c983539b8237b72e5c4c2a8be
#
_cell.length_a   1.000
_cell.length_b   1.000
_cell.length_c   1.000
_cell.angle_alpha   90.00
_cell.angle_beta   90.00
_cell.angle_gamma   90.00
#
_symmetry.space_group_name_H-M   'P 1'
#
loop_
_entity.id
_entity.type
_entity.pdbx_description
1 polymer ?
#
loop_
_entity_poly.entity_id
_entity_poly.type
_entity_poly.pdbx_seq_one_letter_code
_entity_poly.pdbx_strand_id
1 'polypeptide(L)'
;ALQAFEYAVGLIKQRYRGALKNKRHAVERLQGIISVFQANIDNPVVEGGCPLMNTAIESDDAHPVLRKRAQSVMNDWRDMVRRVIHKGISRGEIRSEVNPDEVATVMITLLEGAVMMSKLYDDAIHLERAIKHLNNYIKVELQAEI
;
A
#
# COMPACT_ATOMS: atom_id res chain seq x y z
N ALA A 1 -12.67 -0.72 -19.69
CA ALA A 1 -11.45 -1.00 -18.91
C ALA A 1 -11.00 0.20 -18.07
N LEU A 2 -10.82 1.38 -18.69
CA LEU A 2 -10.37 2.56 -17.95
C LEU A 2 -11.40 3.04 -16.91
N GLN A 3 -12.68 3.07 -17.25
CA GLN A 3 -13.74 3.49 -16.33
C GLN A 3 -13.87 2.55 -15.13
N ALA A 4 -13.79 1.25 -15.35
CA ALA A 4 -13.82 0.25 -14.28
C ALA A 4 -12.61 0.39 -13.36
N PHE A 5 -11.43 0.63 -13.93
CA PHE A 5 -10.20 0.89 -13.19
C PHE A 5 -10.33 2.13 -12.31
N GLU A 6 -10.80 3.25 -12.89
CA GLU A 6 -10.99 4.51 -12.16
C GLU A 6 -12.00 4.39 -11.01
N TYR A 7 -13.08 3.64 -11.23
CA TYR A 7 -14.07 3.37 -10.20
C TYR A 7 -13.44 2.59 -9.01
N ALA A 8 -12.70 1.53 -9.32
CA ALA A 8 -12.04 0.73 -8.30
C ALA A 8 -10.99 1.54 -7.52
N VAL A 9 -10.20 2.36 -8.21
CA VAL A 9 -9.22 3.27 -7.58
C VAL A 9 -9.92 4.24 -6.64
N GLY A 10 -11.06 4.80 -7.05
CA GLY A 10 -11.85 5.71 -6.20
C GLY A 10 -12.30 5.06 -4.90
N LEU A 11 -12.77 3.81 -4.95
CA LEU A 11 -13.18 3.06 -3.77
C LEU A 11 -11.99 2.79 -2.83
N ILE A 12 -10.85 2.45 -3.38
CA ILE A 12 -9.63 2.21 -2.59
C ILE A 12 -9.17 3.51 -1.92
N LYS A 13 -9.20 4.64 -2.62
CA LYS A 13 -8.87 5.95 -2.03
C LYS A 13 -9.77 6.28 -0.84
N GLN A 14 -11.05 5.97 -0.92
CA GLN A 14 -11.97 6.16 0.21
C GLN A 14 -11.56 5.31 1.42
N ARG A 15 -11.13 4.08 1.21
CA ARG A 15 -10.64 3.21 2.28
C ARG A 15 -9.41 3.77 2.96
N TYR A 16 -8.45 4.30 2.20
CA TYR A 16 -7.26 4.96 2.76
C TYR A 16 -7.65 6.20 3.58
N ARG A 17 -8.54 7.04 3.07
CA ARG A 17 -9.01 8.20 3.81
C ARG A 17 -9.63 7.81 5.15
N GLY A 18 -10.49 6.79 5.14
CA GLY A 18 -11.12 6.28 6.36
C GLY A 18 -10.11 5.72 7.35
N ALA A 19 -9.15 4.93 6.86
CA ALA A 19 -8.14 4.29 7.70
C ALA A 19 -7.17 5.30 8.33
N LEU A 20 -6.91 6.44 7.69
CA LEU A 20 -5.94 7.43 8.15
C LEU A 20 -6.55 8.63 8.88
N LYS A 21 -7.86 8.77 8.85
CA LYS A 21 -8.58 9.99 9.27
C LYS A 21 -8.20 10.52 10.66
N ASN A 22 -8.06 9.65 11.66
CA ASN A 22 -7.80 10.04 13.04
C ASN A 22 -6.41 9.63 13.53
N LYS A 23 -5.53 9.27 12.61
CA LYS A 23 -4.18 8.82 12.92
C LYS A 23 -3.18 9.93 12.64
N ARG A 24 -2.36 10.27 13.64
CA ARG A 24 -1.38 11.36 13.54
C ARG A 24 0.05 10.88 13.56
N HIS A 25 0.37 9.94 14.46
CA HIS A 25 1.71 9.39 14.54
C HIS A 25 2.05 8.57 13.29
N ALA A 26 3.27 8.73 12.77
CA ALA A 26 3.70 8.07 11.54
C ALA A 26 3.53 6.56 11.60
N VAL A 27 3.86 5.92 12.72
CA VAL A 27 3.70 4.46 12.88
C VAL A 27 2.24 4.05 12.75
N GLU A 28 1.32 4.77 13.40
CA GLU A 28 -0.11 4.51 13.28
C GLU A 28 -0.62 4.69 11.85
N ARG A 29 -0.09 5.69 11.15
CA ARG A 29 -0.46 5.93 9.75
C ARG A 29 0.04 4.81 8.84
N LEU A 30 1.26 4.33 9.02
CA LEU A 30 1.77 3.18 8.29
C LEU A 30 0.94 1.92 8.56
N GLN A 31 0.57 1.68 9.80
CA GLN A 31 -0.30 0.57 10.19
C GLN A 31 -1.70 0.72 9.58
N GLY A 32 -2.20 1.95 9.47
CA GLY A 32 -3.46 2.25 8.78
C GLY A 32 -3.41 1.89 7.29
N ILE A 33 -2.31 2.19 6.61
CA ILE A 33 -2.08 1.79 5.22
C ILE A 33 -2.09 0.27 5.09
N ILE A 34 -1.39 -0.42 5.96
CA ILE A 34 -1.36 -1.90 6.00
C ILE A 34 -2.77 -2.47 6.18
N SER A 35 -3.59 -1.87 7.06
CA SER A 35 -4.94 -2.34 7.34
C SER A 35 -5.86 -2.29 6.12
N VAL A 36 -5.62 -1.39 5.18
CA VAL A 36 -6.39 -1.32 3.93
C VAL A 36 -6.15 -2.55 3.07
N PHE A 37 -4.92 -3.06 3.01
CA PHE A 37 -4.62 -4.31 2.30
C PHE A 37 -5.36 -5.50 2.91
N GLN A 38 -5.42 -5.58 4.25
CA GLN A 38 -6.20 -6.62 4.93
C GLN A 38 -7.70 -6.50 4.60
N ALA A 39 -8.24 -5.28 4.67
CA ALA A 39 -9.64 -5.03 4.35
C ALA A 39 -9.97 -5.37 2.89
N ASN A 40 -9.05 -5.15 1.97
CA ASN A 40 -9.24 -5.47 0.56
C ASN A 40 -9.26 -6.97 0.28
N ILE A 41 -8.63 -7.78 1.13
CA ILE A 41 -8.76 -9.26 1.06
C ILE A 41 -10.08 -9.71 1.68
N ASP A 42 -10.40 -9.21 2.88
CA ASP A 42 -11.60 -9.63 3.63
C ASP A 42 -12.89 -9.16 2.95
N ASN A 43 -12.85 -7.97 2.35
CA ASN A 43 -13.98 -7.35 1.67
C ASN A 43 -13.49 -6.60 0.42
N PRO A 44 -13.21 -7.31 -0.68
CA PRO A 44 -12.64 -6.69 -1.87
C PRO A 44 -13.59 -5.67 -2.50
N VAL A 45 -13.03 -4.56 -2.98
CA VAL A 45 -13.81 -3.52 -3.69
C VAL A 45 -14.30 -4.03 -5.05
N VAL A 46 -13.54 -4.92 -5.67
CA VAL A 46 -13.87 -5.62 -6.91
C VAL A 46 -13.34 -7.04 -6.84
N GLU A 47 -13.94 -7.95 -7.60
CA GLU A 47 -13.41 -9.30 -7.73
C GLU A 47 -12.06 -9.29 -8.43
N GLY A 48 -11.21 -10.24 -8.09
CA GLY A 48 -9.97 -10.47 -8.82
C GLY A 48 -8.68 -9.95 -8.17
N GLY A 49 -8.73 -9.45 -6.92
CA GLY A 49 -7.53 -8.97 -6.20
C GLY A 49 -7.31 -7.47 -6.34
N CYS A 50 -6.06 -7.03 -6.27
CA CYS A 50 -5.74 -5.62 -6.39
C CYS A 50 -5.91 -5.12 -7.83
N PRO A 51 -6.81 -4.16 -8.08
CA PRO A 51 -7.03 -3.64 -9.44
C PRO A 51 -5.79 -3.03 -10.06
N LEU A 52 -4.95 -2.37 -9.26
CA LEU A 52 -3.73 -1.74 -9.74
C LEU A 52 -2.70 -2.78 -10.19
N MET A 53 -2.47 -3.80 -9.37
CA MET A 53 -1.53 -4.87 -9.72
C MET A 53 -2.00 -5.64 -10.96
N ASN A 54 -3.28 -5.98 -11.03
CA ASN A 54 -3.85 -6.68 -12.18
C ASN A 54 -3.69 -5.85 -13.45
N THR A 55 -3.98 -4.56 -13.38
CA THR A 55 -3.83 -3.65 -14.51
C THR A 55 -2.36 -3.52 -14.92
N ALA A 56 -1.44 -3.42 -13.96
CA ALA A 56 -0.01 -3.32 -14.25
C ALA A 56 0.51 -4.56 -14.99
N ILE A 57 0.02 -5.74 -14.62
CA ILE A 57 0.42 -7.01 -15.25
C ILE A 57 -0.21 -7.18 -16.63
N GLU A 58 -1.50 -6.84 -16.77
CA GLU A 58 -2.26 -7.02 -18.00
C GLU A 58 -2.01 -5.92 -19.03
N SER A 59 -1.58 -4.74 -18.59
CA SER A 59 -1.29 -3.61 -19.49
C SER A 59 0.05 -3.82 -20.17
N ASP A 60 0.01 -3.93 -21.47
CA ASP A 60 1.18 -4.03 -22.33
C ASP A 60 1.22 -2.82 -23.28
N ASP A 61 2.04 -2.91 -24.31
CA ASP A 61 2.16 -1.86 -25.32
C ASP A 61 0.86 -1.62 -26.11
N ALA A 62 -0.09 -2.55 -26.06
CA ALA A 62 -1.39 -2.40 -26.70
C ALA A 62 -2.34 -1.48 -25.92
N HIS A 63 -2.05 -1.18 -24.66
CA HIS A 63 -2.89 -0.34 -23.80
C HIS A 63 -2.08 0.78 -23.10
N PRO A 64 -1.45 1.69 -23.87
CA PRO A 64 -0.54 2.70 -23.30
C PRO A 64 -1.24 3.69 -22.36
N VAL A 65 -2.50 4.05 -22.61
CA VAL A 65 -3.26 4.96 -21.75
C VAL A 65 -3.53 4.34 -20.39
N LEU A 66 -3.95 3.07 -20.37
CA LEU A 66 -4.21 2.33 -19.15
C LEU A 66 -2.93 2.11 -18.34
N ARG A 67 -1.84 1.79 -19.02
CA ARG A 67 -0.52 1.63 -18.39
C ARG A 67 -0.05 2.93 -17.71
N LYS A 68 -0.17 4.07 -18.40
CA LYS A 68 0.19 5.39 -17.82
C LYS A 68 -0.67 5.70 -16.62
N ARG A 69 -1.96 5.41 -16.68
CA ARG A 69 -2.85 5.64 -15.55
C ARG A 69 -2.50 4.76 -14.34
N ALA A 70 -2.17 3.50 -14.57
CA ALA A 70 -1.69 2.59 -13.52
C ALA A 70 -0.40 3.12 -12.88
N GLN A 71 0.56 3.61 -13.67
CA GLN A 71 1.78 4.24 -13.15
C GLN A 71 1.46 5.47 -12.30
N SER A 72 0.53 6.31 -12.74
CA SER A 72 0.10 7.50 -11.99
C SER A 72 -0.50 7.13 -10.63
N VAL A 73 -1.35 6.10 -10.57
CA VAL A 73 -1.94 5.62 -9.32
C VAL A 73 -0.87 5.03 -8.40
N MET A 74 0.06 4.25 -8.96
CA MET A 74 1.19 3.73 -8.19
C MET A 74 2.04 4.86 -7.61
N ASN A 75 2.29 5.92 -8.38
CA ASN A 75 3.01 7.08 -7.88
C ASN A 75 2.26 7.77 -6.73
N ASP A 76 0.94 7.85 -6.80
CA ASP A 76 0.13 8.39 -5.71
C ASP A 76 0.27 7.56 -4.43
N TRP A 77 0.28 6.24 -4.54
CA TRP A 77 0.49 5.35 -3.39
C TRP A 77 1.89 5.48 -2.82
N ARG A 78 2.90 5.56 -3.68
CA ARG A 78 4.28 5.80 -3.25
C ARG A 78 4.40 7.15 -2.54
N ASP A 79 3.77 8.19 -3.08
CA ASP A 79 3.77 9.52 -2.47
C ASP A 79 3.07 9.52 -1.10
N MET A 80 2.01 8.75 -0.94
CA MET A 80 1.32 8.61 0.34
C MET A 80 2.27 8.07 1.41
N VAL A 81 2.99 7.01 1.12
CA VAL A 81 3.97 6.43 2.06
C VAL A 81 5.12 7.41 2.31
N ARG A 82 5.68 8.00 1.24
CA ARG A 82 6.78 8.96 1.37
C ARG A 82 6.43 10.15 2.28
N ARG A 83 5.22 10.69 2.13
CA ARG A 83 4.75 11.82 2.95
C ARG A 83 4.64 11.43 4.42
N VAL A 84 4.16 10.22 4.71
CA VAL A 84 4.11 9.72 6.09
C VAL A 84 5.52 9.67 6.69
N ILE A 85 6.48 9.15 5.95
CA ILE A 85 7.87 9.05 6.41
C ILE A 85 8.50 10.43 6.58
N HIS A 86 8.36 11.34 5.60
CA HIS A 86 8.90 12.70 5.72
C HIS A 86 8.37 13.44 6.94
N LYS A 87 7.06 13.41 7.16
CA LYS A 87 6.46 14.03 8.35
C LYS A 87 6.93 13.35 9.63
N GLY A 88 7.03 12.03 9.62
CA GLY A 88 7.51 11.27 10.77
C GLY A 88 8.94 11.64 11.14
N ILE A 89 9.82 11.81 10.16
CA ILE A 89 11.19 12.26 10.38
C ILE A 89 11.19 13.68 10.98
N SER A 90 10.43 14.61 10.39
CA SER A 90 10.39 15.99 10.86
C SER A 90 9.84 16.15 12.27
N ARG A 91 9.02 15.20 12.73
CA ARG A 91 8.43 15.18 14.07
C ARG A 91 9.22 14.34 15.07
N GLY A 92 10.30 13.70 14.64
CA GLY A 92 11.09 12.79 15.49
C GLY A 92 10.42 11.43 15.75
N GLU A 93 9.42 11.06 14.98
CA GLU A 93 8.69 9.79 15.08
C GLU A 93 9.36 8.66 14.31
N ILE A 94 10.04 9.00 13.22
CA ILE A 94 10.79 8.11 12.35
C ILE A 94 12.26 8.50 12.40
N ARG A 95 13.14 7.51 12.36
CA ARG A 95 14.59 7.73 12.37
C ARG A 95 15.01 8.60 11.18
N SER A 96 15.92 9.53 11.41
CA SER A 96 16.32 10.52 10.40
C SER A 96 17.04 9.93 9.18
N GLU A 97 17.69 8.77 9.34
CA GLU A 97 18.40 8.09 8.26
C GLU A 97 17.51 7.26 7.34
N VAL A 98 16.22 7.11 7.68
CA VAL A 98 15.28 6.31 6.88
C VAL A 98 15.05 6.95 5.52
N ASN A 99 15.15 6.15 4.46
CA ASN A 99 14.90 6.58 3.09
C ASN A 99 13.41 6.39 2.75
N PRO A 100 12.66 7.48 2.50
CA PRO A 100 11.22 7.38 2.21
C PRO A 100 10.89 6.55 0.96
N ASP A 101 11.70 6.64 -0.10
CA ASP A 101 11.48 5.88 -1.33
C ASP A 101 11.68 4.38 -1.12
N GLU A 102 12.67 4.01 -0.33
CA GLU A 102 12.93 2.61 0.03
C GLU A 102 11.77 2.03 0.81
N VAL A 103 11.26 2.76 1.80
CA VAL A 103 10.10 2.31 2.58
C VAL A 103 8.88 2.12 1.69
N ALA A 104 8.62 3.06 0.78
CA ALA A 104 7.50 2.95 -0.16
C ALA A 104 7.63 1.69 -1.03
N THR A 105 8.81 1.43 -1.57
CA THR A 105 9.08 0.23 -2.38
C THR A 105 8.87 -1.05 -1.57
N VAL A 106 9.48 -1.14 -0.39
CA VAL A 106 9.41 -2.35 0.46
C VAL A 106 7.98 -2.64 0.89
N MET A 107 7.25 -1.64 1.37
CA MET A 107 5.88 -1.84 1.84
C MET A 107 4.95 -2.27 0.72
N ILE A 108 4.98 -1.57 -0.41
CA ILE A 108 4.07 -1.85 -1.52
C ILE A 108 4.38 -3.21 -2.15
N THR A 109 5.64 -3.52 -2.41
CA THR A 109 6.01 -4.80 -3.03
C THR A 109 5.69 -5.98 -2.14
N LEU A 110 5.93 -5.87 -0.84
CA LEU A 110 5.65 -6.95 0.11
C LEU A 110 4.14 -7.18 0.25
N LEU A 111 3.36 -6.12 0.41
CA LEU A 111 1.90 -6.22 0.55
C LEU A 111 1.25 -6.73 -0.73
N GLU A 112 1.63 -6.21 -1.89
CA GLU A 112 1.09 -6.64 -3.18
C GLU A 112 1.44 -8.10 -3.49
N GLY A 113 2.68 -8.51 -3.22
CA GLY A 113 3.10 -9.89 -3.37
C GLY A 113 2.32 -10.83 -2.45
N ALA A 114 2.08 -10.42 -1.22
CA ALA A 114 1.31 -11.18 -0.26
C ALA A 114 -0.17 -11.32 -0.66
N VAL A 115 -0.77 -10.24 -1.20
CA VAL A 115 -2.13 -10.27 -1.74
C VAL A 115 -2.21 -11.28 -2.90
N MET A 116 -1.26 -11.22 -3.82
CA MET A 116 -1.19 -12.17 -4.95
C MET A 116 -1.13 -13.62 -4.46
N MET A 117 -0.24 -13.92 -3.51
CA MET A 117 -0.09 -15.27 -2.97
C MET A 117 -1.32 -15.74 -2.21
N SER A 118 -1.89 -14.88 -1.37
CA SER A 118 -3.09 -15.20 -0.60
C SER A 118 -4.26 -15.55 -1.52
N LYS A 119 -4.37 -14.83 -2.62
CA LYS A 119 -5.40 -15.08 -3.60
C LYS A 119 -5.15 -16.34 -4.41
N LEU A 120 -3.93 -16.56 -4.87
CA LEU A 120 -3.56 -17.73 -5.66
C LEU A 120 -3.79 -19.03 -4.90
N TYR A 121 -3.48 -19.06 -3.61
CA TYR A 121 -3.62 -20.23 -2.76
C TYR A 121 -4.94 -20.27 -1.97
N ASP A 122 -5.77 -19.23 -2.09
CA ASP A 122 -6.99 -19.07 -1.30
C ASP A 122 -6.73 -19.24 0.21
N ASP A 123 -5.68 -18.57 0.67
CA ASP A 123 -5.19 -18.67 2.05
C ASP A 123 -4.63 -17.33 2.51
N ALA A 124 -5.26 -16.72 3.49
CA ALA A 124 -4.87 -15.42 4.04
C ALA A 124 -3.54 -15.44 4.81
N ILE A 125 -2.95 -16.62 5.04
CA ILE A 125 -1.73 -16.76 5.84
C ILE A 125 -0.56 -15.96 5.25
N HIS A 126 -0.49 -15.81 3.93
CA HIS A 126 0.60 -15.10 3.27
C HIS A 126 0.56 -13.61 3.59
N LEU A 127 -0.64 -13.00 3.58
CA LEU A 127 -0.77 -11.60 4.00
C LEU A 127 -0.51 -11.43 5.49
N GLU A 128 -0.97 -12.34 6.34
CA GLU A 128 -0.69 -12.31 7.78
C GLU A 128 0.82 -12.31 8.06
N ARG A 129 1.57 -13.15 7.34
CA ARG A 129 3.03 -13.22 7.46
C ARG A 129 3.70 -11.92 7.02
N ALA A 130 3.26 -11.35 5.90
CA ALA A 130 3.77 -10.08 5.40
C ALA A 130 3.49 -8.94 6.38
N ILE A 131 2.28 -8.87 6.94
CA ILE A 131 1.90 -7.85 7.92
C ILE A 131 2.74 -7.99 9.19
N LYS A 132 2.92 -9.20 9.69
CA LYS A 132 3.78 -9.45 10.85
C LYS A 132 5.21 -8.96 10.60
N HIS A 133 5.76 -9.27 9.44
CA HIS A 133 7.10 -8.82 9.06
C HIS A 133 7.17 -7.29 8.96
N LEU A 134 6.19 -6.65 8.33
CA LEU A 134 6.15 -5.19 8.21
C LEU A 134 6.02 -4.49 9.55
N ASN A 135 5.19 -5.00 10.46
CA ASN A 135 5.08 -4.42 11.79
C ASN A 135 6.40 -4.49 12.55
N ASN A 136 7.13 -5.59 12.42
CA ASN A 136 8.47 -5.70 13.00
C ASN A 136 9.47 -4.74 12.34
N TYR A 137 9.44 -4.63 11.03
CA TYR A 137 10.26 -3.69 10.26
C TYR A 137 10.01 -2.24 10.71
N ILE A 138 8.76 -1.84 10.84
CA ILE A 138 8.40 -0.50 11.32
C ILE A 138 8.94 -0.25 12.72
N LYS A 139 8.77 -1.20 13.63
CA LYS A 139 9.20 -1.07 15.03
C LYS A 139 10.72 -1.03 15.17
N VAL A 140 11.43 -1.92 14.45
CA VAL A 140 12.87 -2.12 14.64
C VAL A 140 13.69 -1.16 13.79
N GLU A 141 13.27 -0.93 12.53
CA GLU A 141 14.10 -0.18 11.59
C GLU A 141 13.61 1.25 11.31
N LEU A 142 12.33 1.54 11.48
CA LEU A 142 11.79 2.86 11.14
C LEU A 142 11.54 3.74 12.35
N GLN A 143 10.91 3.21 13.39
CA GLN A 143 10.47 4.00 14.54
C GLN A 143 11.67 4.58 15.29
N ALA A 144 11.62 5.90 15.55
CA ALA A 144 12.63 6.56 16.35
C ALA A 144 12.57 6.09 17.80
N GLU A 145 13.74 5.99 18.44
CA GLU A 145 13.83 5.72 19.87
C GLU A 145 13.37 6.94 20.67
N ILE A 146 12.72 6.67 21.77
CA ILE A 146 12.23 7.71 22.69
C ILE A 146 13.40 8.24 23.52
#